data_2ec336783b686cda775f7d1aeff5b657
#
_entry.id   2ec336783b686cda775f7d1aeff5b657
#
_cell.length_a   1.000
_cell.length_b   1.000
_cell.length_c   1.000
_cell.angle_alpha   90.00
_cell.angle_beta   90.00
_cell.angle_gamma   90.00
#
_symmetry.space_group_name_H-M   'P 1'
#
loop_
_entity.id
_entity.type
_entity.pdbx_description
1 polymer ?
#
loop_
_entity_poly.entity_id
_entity_poly.type
_entity_poly.pdbx_seq_one_letter_code
_entity_poly.pdbx_strand_id
1 'polypeptide(L)' 'MSNTEASEPTYSLGTAVRLTGLSPELLRAWERRYGVVEPLRTPGGTRRYRASDLERLRLVKSAVDAGHRIGRVAHLA' A
#
# COMPACT_ATOMS: atom_id res chain seq x y z
N MET A 1 10.12 -18.20 -18.22
CA MET A 1 9.77 -17.77 -18.00
C MET A 1 9.65 -17.32 -17.17
N SER A 2 9.71 -17.38 -16.81
CA SER A 2 9.53 -16.86 -16.12
C SER A 2 9.30 -15.74 -15.74
N ASN A 3 8.96 -15.11 -15.64
CA ASN A 3 8.49 -13.95 -15.30
C ASN A 3 7.57 -13.95 -14.21
N THR A 4 7.86 -14.69 -13.22
CA THR A 4 7.03 -14.86 -12.10
C THR A 4 6.77 -13.58 -11.38
N GLU A 5 7.79 -12.77 -11.23
CA GLU A 5 7.60 -11.51 -10.56
C GLU A 5 6.69 -10.61 -11.36
N ALA A 6 6.72 -10.74 -12.65
CA ALA A 6 5.87 -9.92 -13.49
C ALA A 6 4.44 -10.36 -13.42
N SER A 7 4.17 -11.51 -12.86
CA SER A 7 2.81 -12.02 -12.82
C SER A 7 2.03 -11.55 -11.61
N GLU A 8 2.66 -10.86 -10.67
CA GLU A 8 1.93 -10.34 -9.54
C GLU A 8 1.01 -9.23 -10.03
N PRO A 9 -0.30 -9.31 -9.76
CA PRO A 9 -1.21 -8.30 -10.26
C PRO A 9 -0.95 -6.95 -9.59
N THR A 10 -1.26 -5.90 -10.32
CA THR A 10 -1.16 -4.56 -9.78
C THR A 10 -2.52 -3.88 -9.86
N TYR A 11 -2.72 -2.88 -9.02
CA TYR A 11 -3.99 -2.22 -8.85
C TYR A 11 -3.81 -0.71 -8.86
N SER A 12 -4.84 0.00 -9.32
CA SER A 12 -4.83 1.46 -9.32
C SER A 12 -5.02 1.99 -7.92
N LEU A 13 -4.77 3.28 -7.75
CA LEU A 13 -5.02 3.95 -6.48
C LEU A 13 -6.48 3.80 -6.07
N GLY A 14 -7.40 3.98 -7.01
CA GLY A 14 -8.83 3.87 -6.68
C GLY A 14 -9.19 2.50 -6.16
N THR A 15 -8.64 1.46 -6.78
CA THR A 15 -8.89 0.11 -6.31
C THR A 15 -8.24 -0.12 -4.95
N ALA A 16 -7.02 0.39 -4.77
CA ALA A 16 -6.33 0.25 -3.49
C ALA A 16 -7.12 0.90 -2.36
N VAL A 17 -7.66 2.09 -2.62
CA VAL A 17 -8.49 2.79 -1.65
C VAL A 17 -9.69 1.94 -1.27
N ARG A 18 -10.34 1.38 -2.27
CA ARG A 18 -11.54 0.59 -2.02
C ARG A 18 -11.25 -0.68 -1.25
N LEU A 19 -10.17 -1.36 -1.62
CA LEU A 19 -9.85 -2.64 -1.00
C LEU A 19 -9.26 -2.50 0.40
N THR A 20 -8.59 -1.39 0.69
CA THR A 20 -7.97 -1.20 2.00
C THR A 20 -8.84 -0.41 2.95
N GLY A 21 -9.80 0.35 2.44
CA GLY A 21 -10.60 1.22 3.28
C GLY A 21 -9.91 2.50 3.68
N LEU A 22 -8.73 2.78 3.13
CA LEU A 22 -8.02 4.02 3.41
C LEU A 22 -8.48 5.09 2.44
N SER A 23 -8.50 6.35 2.90
CA SER A 23 -8.75 7.45 1.97
C SER A 23 -7.51 7.67 1.11
N PRO A 24 -7.68 8.26 -0.08
CA PRO A 24 -6.51 8.55 -0.92
C PRO A 24 -5.48 9.41 -0.21
N GLU A 25 -5.94 10.40 0.55
CA GLU A 25 -5.04 11.30 1.27
C GLU A 25 -4.24 10.55 2.31
N LEU A 26 -4.90 9.68 3.06
CA LEU A 26 -4.24 8.93 4.12
C LEU A 26 -3.26 7.93 3.52
N LEU A 27 -3.64 7.27 2.44
CA LEU A 27 -2.77 6.30 1.80
C LEU A 27 -1.49 7.00 1.32
N ARG A 28 -1.62 8.16 0.68
CA ARG A 28 -0.46 8.89 0.21
C ARG A 28 0.39 9.42 1.36
N ALA A 29 -0.26 9.84 2.46
CA ALA A 29 0.48 10.28 3.63
C ALA A 29 1.30 9.15 4.23
N TRP A 30 0.74 7.94 4.30
CA TRP A 30 1.45 6.79 4.82
C TRP A 30 2.64 6.41 3.93
N GLU A 31 2.48 6.55 2.61
CA GLU A 31 3.60 6.33 1.70
C GLU A 31 4.71 7.33 1.96
N ARG A 32 4.35 8.60 2.04
CA ARG A 32 5.33 9.67 2.10
C ARG A 32 6.00 9.76 3.46
N ARG A 33 5.21 9.66 4.52
CA ARG A 33 5.73 9.89 5.87
C ARG A 33 6.37 8.66 6.49
N TYR A 34 5.80 7.51 6.22
CA TYR A 34 6.22 6.29 6.92
C TYR A 34 6.74 5.20 6.01
N GLY A 35 6.62 5.39 4.71
CA GLY A 35 7.12 4.40 3.78
C GLY A 35 6.47 3.04 3.95
N VAL A 36 5.17 3.02 4.30
CA VAL A 36 4.47 1.77 4.51
C VAL A 36 4.56 0.89 3.27
N VAL A 37 4.37 1.47 2.11
CA VAL A 37 4.56 0.78 0.84
C VAL A 37 5.28 1.71 -0.12
N GLU A 38 5.87 1.12 -1.15
CA GLU A 38 6.54 1.88 -2.19
C GLU A 38 5.91 1.46 -3.51
N PRO A 39 4.89 2.18 -3.97
CA PRO A 39 4.16 1.74 -5.16
C PRO A 39 5.03 1.76 -6.40
N LEU A 40 4.70 0.88 -7.33
CA LEU A 40 5.31 0.90 -8.66
C LEU A 40 4.78 2.11 -9.41
N ARG A 41 5.56 2.55 -10.40
CA ARG A 41 5.13 3.64 -11.26
C ARG A 41 5.15 3.18 -12.69
N THR A 42 4.11 3.53 -13.43
CA THR A 42 4.10 3.29 -14.87
C THR A 42 5.07 4.28 -15.51
N PRO A 43 5.43 4.08 -16.79
CA PRO A 43 6.25 5.06 -17.47
C PRO A 43 5.69 6.47 -17.46
N GLY A 44 4.37 6.59 -17.37
CA GLY A 44 3.72 7.89 -17.27
C GLY A 44 3.65 8.46 -15.87
N GLY A 45 4.21 7.76 -14.89
CA GLY A 45 4.25 8.26 -13.52
C GLY A 45 3.06 7.91 -12.67
N THR A 46 2.16 7.06 -13.16
CA THR A 46 0.98 6.67 -12.41
C THR A 46 1.32 5.59 -11.40
N ARG A 47 0.78 5.72 -10.19
CA ARG A 47 1.00 4.73 -9.13
C ARG A 47 0.29 3.43 -9.44
N ARG A 48 0.97 2.32 -9.14
CA ARG A 48 0.38 0.99 -9.20
C ARG A 48 0.76 0.25 -7.94
N TYR A 49 -0.20 -0.44 -7.35
CA TYR A 49 0.00 -1.14 -6.08
C TYR A 49 -0.02 -2.64 -6.33
N ARG A 50 0.94 -3.35 -5.75
CA ARG A 50 0.96 -4.81 -5.84
C ARG A 50 -0.01 -5.38 -4.83
N ALA A 51 -0.39 -6.65 -5.02
CA ALA A 51 -1.22 -7.33 -4.04
C ALA A 51 -0.54 -7.32 -2.67
N SER A 52 0.77 -7.50 -2.64
CA SER A 52 1.51 -7.47 -1.38
C SER A 52 1.46 -6.10 -0.72
N ASP A 53 1.43 -5.04 -1.51
CA ASP A 53 1.28 -3.68 -0.97
C ASP A 53 -0.07 -3.53 -0.27
N LEU A 54 -1.12 -4.04 -0.90
CA LEU A 54 -2.46 -3.94 -0.32
C LEU A 54 -2.56 -4.71 0.99
N GLU A 55 -1.93 -5.88 1.02
CA GLU A 55 -1.92 -6.68 2.23
C GLU A 55 -1.23 -5.93 3.37
N ARG A 56 -0.09 -5.32 3.07
CA ARG A 56 0.64 -4.57 4.06
C ARG A 56 -0.17 -3.37 4.56
N LEU A 57 -0.82 -2.67 3.65
CA LEU A 57 -1.66 -1.54 4.03
C LEU A 57 -2.81 -1.98 4.93
N ARG A 58 -3.41 -3.12 4.64
CA ARG A 58 -4.49 -3.64 5.48
C ARG A 58 -4.00 -3.98 6.87
N LEU A 59 -2.83 -4.60 6.97
CA LEU A 59 -2.27 -4.97 8.25
C LEU A 59 -1.99 -3.75 9.10
N VAL A 60 -1.38 -2.73 8.49
CA VAL A 60 -1.09 -1.50 9.22
C VAL A 60 -2.38 -0.81 9.64
N LYS A 61 -3.37 -0.77 8.73
CA LYS A 61 -4.65 -0.16 9.07
C LYS A 61 -5.32 -0.87 10.24
N SER A 62 -5.30 -2.20 10.24
CA SER A 62 -5.86 -2.97 11.34
C SER A 62 -5.21 -2.62 12.67
N ALA A 63 -3.89 -2.49 12.65
CA ALA A 63 -3.16 -2.17 13.86
C ALA A 63 -3.51 -0.76 14.35
N VAL A 64 -3.59 0.19 13.43
CA VAL A 64 -3.94 1.56 13.79
C VAL A 64 -5.37 1.62 14.33
N ASP A 65 -6.29 0.90 13.69
CA ASP A 65 -7.68 0.85 14.14
C ASP A 65 -7.78 0.22 15.53
N ALA A 66 -6.84 -0.66 15.86
CA ALA A 66 -6.81 -1.30 17.18
C ALA A 66 -6.12 -0.44 18.24
N GLY A 67 -5.65 0.75 17.86
CA GLY A 67 -5.08 1.68 18.82
C GLY A 67 -3.58 1.86 18.76
N HIS A 68 -2.90 1.18 17.86
CA HIS A 68 -1.44 1.35 17.73
C HIS A 68 -1.12 2.58 16.91
N ARG A 69 0.01 3.19 17.21
CA ARG A 69 0.44 4.38 16.47
C ARG A 69 1.08 3.97 15.17
N ILE A 70 0.72 4.69 14.11
CA ILE A 70 1.22 4.38 12.77
C ILE A 70 2.76 4.39 12.73
N GLY A 71 3.38 5.35 13.39
CA GLY A 71 4.84 5.45 13.37
C GLY A 71 5.52 4.22 13.96
N ARG A 72 4.80 3.49 14.81
CA ARG A 72 5.32 2.29 15.42
C ARG A 72 5.14 1.07 14.56
N VAL A 73 3.91 0.90 14.05
CA VAL A 73 3.58 -0.33 13.33
C VAL A 73 4.09 -0.32 11.90
N ALA A 74 4.35 0.84 11.34
CA ALA A 74 4.83 0.92 9.97
C ALA A 74 6.14 0.17 9.77
N HIS A 75 6.94 0.06 10.84
CA HIS A 75 8.23 -0.62 10.76
C HIS A 75 8.12 -2.11 11.01
N LEU A 76 7.02 -2.55 11.60
CA LEU A 76 6.86 -3.95 11.95
C LEU A 76 6.22 -4.78 10.85
N ALA A 77 5.46 -4.15 10.01
CA ALA A 77 4.71 -4.86 8.98
C ALA A 77 5.55 -5.27 7.79
#